data_04a7ab6d21fa1b7f1f1bfe97eab56f74
#
_entry.id   04a7ab6d21fa1b7f1f1bfe97eab56f74
#
_cell.length_a   1.000
_cell.length_b   1.000
_cell.length_c   1.000
_cell.angle_alpha   90.00
_cell.angle_beta   90.00
_cell.angle_gamma   90.00
#
_symmetry.space_group_name_H-M   'P 1'
#
loop_
_entity.id
_entity.type
_entity.pdbx_description
1 polymer ?
#
loop_
_entity_poly.entity_id
_entity_poly.type
_entity_poly.pdbx_seq_one_letter_code
_entity_poly.pdbx_strand_id
1 'polypeptide(L)'
;MVVVEATEDATGLRPGCCDAAFLRDVYHHLTKPEPTLASLREAIRPGGRLVVIDFRPSFWLAPWTPEGIPEDRGGHGVRPEIVIKEAEAAGFERAALDEAWRSGWLHSLYAVSFRRP
;
A
#
# COMPACT_ATOMS: atom_id res chain seq x y z
N MET A 1 -8.86 9.03 19.23
CA MET A 1 -8.32 8.89 17.86
C MET A 1 -8.08 10.28 17.28
N VAL A 2 -6.94 10.49 16.64
CA VAL A 2 -6.61 11.74 15.97
C VAL A 2 -6.72 11.52 14.46
N VAL A 3 -7.45 12.38 13.78
CA VAL A 3 -7.58 12.35 12.33
C VAL A 3 -6.65 13.39 11.73
N VAL A 4 -5.81 12.98 10.79
CA VAL A 4 -4.88 13.86 10.10
C VAL A 4 -5.20 13.83 8.60
N GLU A 5 -5.26 15.00 7.99
CA GLU A 5 -5.55 15.10 6.57
C GLU A 5 -4.30 14.80 5.74
N ALA A 6 -4.44 13.85 4.80
CA ALA A 6 -3.38 13.48 3.88
C ALA A 6 -3.59 14.15 2.52
N THR A 7 -2.51 14.36 1.79
CA THR A 7 -2.54 14.79 0.39
C THR A 7 -2.19 13.61 -0.51
N GLU A 8 -2.19 13.79 -1.82
CA GLU A 8 -1.85 12.71 -2.75
C GLU A 8 -0.37 12.28 -2.70
N ASP A 9 0.49 13.09 -2.07
CA ASP A 9 1.92 12.83 -2.00
C ASP A 9 2.48 12.82 -0.57
N ALA A 10 1.63 12.99 0.45
CA ALA A 10 2.07 12.98 1.84
C ALA A 10 0.97 12.51 2.79
N THR A 11 1.36 11.82 3.84
CA THR A 11 0.42 11.31 4.85
C THR A 11 -0.05 12.39 5.83
N GLY A 12 0.70 13.47 5.99
CA GLY A 12 0.44 14.47 7.02
C GLY A 12 0.84 14.03 8.43
N LEU A 13 1.40 12.84 8.58
CA LEU A 13 1.82 12.33 9.88
C LEU A 13 3.20 12.86 10.27
N ARG A 14 3.42 13.02 11.57
CA ARG A 14 4.72 13.45 12.09
C ARG A 14 5.75 12.34 11.99
N PRO A 15 7.03 12.67 11.74
CA PRO A 15 8.10 11.68 11.73
C PRO A 15 8.13 10.89 13.05
N GLY A 16 8.28 9.57 12.93
CA GLY A 16 8.40 8.69 14.08
C GLY A 16 7.18 8.56 14.97
N CYS A 17 6.00 8.99 14.49
CA CYS A 17 4.78 8.94 15.30
C CYS A 17 4.28 7.52 15.56
N CYS A 18 4.63 6.56 14.72
CA CYS A 18 3.88 5.33 14.61
C CYS A 18 4.79 4.10 14.66
N ASP A 19 4.35 3.09 15.41
CA ASP A 19 5.03 1.79 15.46
C ASP A 19 4.71 0.93 14.25
N ALA A 20 3.52 1.15 13.67
CA ALA A 20 3.06 0.43 12.50
C ALA A 20 2.02 1.25 11.73
N ALA A 21 1.92 0.99 10.46
CA ALA A 21 0.86 1.51 9.60
C ALA A 21 0.31 0.39 8.73
N PHE A 22 -0.97 0.45 8.41
CA PHE A 22 -1.53 -0.47 7.44
C PHE A 22 -2.43 0.27 6.47
N LEU A 23 -2.44 -0.22 5.23
CA LEU A 23 -3.28 0.28 4.15
C LEU A 23 -4.15 -0.88 3.68
N ARG A 24 -5.45 -0.74 3.79
CA ARG A 24 -6.38 -1.76 3.35
C ARG A 24 -7.28 -1.21 2.26
N ASP A 25 -7.26 -1.84 1.09
CA ASP A 25 -8.06 -1.45 -0.09
C ASP A 25 -7.81 0.00 -0.54
N VAL A 26 -6.62 0.51 -0.27
CA VAL A 26 -6.25 1.91 -0.54
C VAL A 26 -5.07 2.02 -1.49
N TYR A 27 -4.13 1.08 -1.42
CA TYR A 27 -2.86 1.20 -2.16
C TYR A 27 -3.09 1.34 -3.66
N HIS A 28 -4.04 0.61 -4.22
CA HIS A 28 -4.34 0.71 -5.65
C HIS A 28 -4.89 2.08 -6.07
N HIS A 29 -5.33 2.90 -5.12
CA HIS A 29 -5.76 4.28 -5.37
C HIS A 29 -4.62 5.30 -5.35
N LEU A 30 -3.42 4.92 -4.93
CA LEU A 30 -2.32 5.87 -4.84
C LEU A 30 -1.87 6.29 -6.23
N THR A 31 -2.01 7.58 -6.52
CA THR A 31 -1.56 8.17 -7.79
C THR A 31 -0.07 8.49 -7.77
N LYS A 32 0.47 8.74 -6.59
CA LYS A 32 1.88 9.03 -6.35
C LYS A 32 2.42 8.14 -5.23
N PRO A 33 2.63 6.84 -5.50
CA PRO A 33 3.07 5.91 -4.48
C PRO A 33 4.47 6.22 -3.92
N GLU A 34 5.38 6.69 -4.74
CA GLU A 34 6.75 6.97 -4.31
C GLU A 34 6.82 8.00 -3.17
N PRO A 35 6.31 9.25 -3.31
CA PRO A 35 6.34 10.20 -2.21
C PRO A 35 5.45 9.79 -1.04
N THR A 36 4.34 9.10 -1.28
CA THR A 36 3.48 8.60 -0.20
C THR A 36 4.21 7.57 0.64
N LEU A 37 4.91 6.64 0.01
CA LEU A 37 5.71 5.63 0.72
C LEU A 37 6.88 6.26 1.48
N ALA A 38 7.51 7.28 0.92
CA ALA A 38 8.56 8.03 1.62
C ALA A 38 8.01 8.70 2.88
N SER A 39 6.83 9.28 2.79
CA SER A 39 6.15 9.89 3.92
C SER A 39 5.78 8.86 4.99
N LEU A 40 5.30 7.69 4.59
CA LEU A 40 5.00 6.59 5.51
C LEU A 40 6.26 6.09 6.20
N ARG A 41 7.36 5.99 5.47
CA ARG A 41 8.63 5.56 6.05
C ARG A 41 9.10 6.51 7.14
N GLU A 42 8.96 7.80 6.92
CA GLU A 42 9.31 8.80 7.94
C GLU A 42 8.40 8.72 9.16
N ALA A 43 7.11 8.47 8.95
CA ALA A 43 6.13 8.38 10.02
C ALA A 43 6.31 7.14 10.89
N ILE A 44 6.71 6.03 10.30
CA ILE A 44 6.93 4.77 11.01
C ILE A 44 8.33 4.80 11.67
N ARG A 45 8.40 4.43 12.94
CA ARG A 45 9.69 4.35 13.64
C ARG A 45 10.61 3.30 13.03
N PRO A 46 11.94 3.46 13.13
CA PRO A 46 12.87 2.39 12.77
C PRO A 46 12.50 1.09 13.50
N GLY A 47 12.47 -0.01 12.76
CA GLY A 47 12.00 -1.29 13.29
C GLY A 47 10.49 -1.47 13.23
N GLY A 48 9.74 -0.43 12.90
CA GLY A 48 8.29 -0.50 12.75
C GLY A 48 7.86 -1.20 11.47
N ARG A 49 6.56 -1.36 11.30
CA ARG A 49 6.01 -2.18 10.22
C ARG A 49 5.02 -1.42 9.35
N LEU A 50 5.04 -1.76 8.07
CA LEU A 50 4.03 -1.36 7.10
C LEU A 50 3.34 -2.62 6.60
N VAL A 51 2.00 -2.63 6.62
CA VAL A 51 1.23 -3.74 6.07
C VAL A 51 0.31 -3.20 4.98
N VAL A 52 0.36 -3.80 3.81
CA VAL A 52 -0.52 -3.46 2.68
C VAL A 52 -1.44 -4.64 2.42
N ILE A 53 -2.73 -4.39 2.51
CA ILE A 53 -3.77 -5.38 2.22
C ILE A 53 -4.55 -4.85 1.02
N ASP A 54 -4.54 -5.62 -0.05
CA ASP A 54 -5.19 -5.22 -1.29
C ASP A 54 -5.58 -6.47 -2.07
N PHE A 55 -6.10 -6.28 -3.28
CA PHE A 55 -6.48 -7.37 -4.15
C PHE A 55 -5.82 -7.24 -5.52
N ARG A 56 -5.65 -8.39 -6.19
CA ARG A 56 -5.08 -8.41 -7.53
C ARG A 56 -6.05 -7.80 -8.54
N PRO A 57 -5.52 -7.13 -9.57
CA PRO A 57 -6.38 -6.63 -10.62
C PRO A 57 -7.19 -7.74 -11.25
N SER A 58 -8.46 -7.43 -11.54
CA SER A 58 -9.34 -8.32 -12.26
C SER A 58 -9.72 -7.67 -13.60
N PHE A 59 -9.68 -8.44 -14.65
CA PHE A 59 -10.14 -8.02 -15.95
C PHE A 59 -11.58 -7.47 -15.90
N TRP A 60 -12.43 -8.05 -15.04
CA TRP A 60 -13.81 -7.58 -14.85
C TRP A 60 -13.91 -6.19 -14.21
N LEU A 61 -12.88 -5.80 -13.45
CA LEU A 61 -12.85 -4.52 -12.73
C LEU A 61 -12.08 -3.43 -13.50
N ALA A 62 -11.46 -3.77 -14.63
CA ALA A 62 -10.67 -2.81 -15.40
C ALA A 62 -11.43 -1.53 -15.77
N PRO A 63 -12.74 -1.58 -16.17
CA PRO A 63 -13.48 -0.36 -16.47
C PRO A 63 -13.66 0.60 -15.30
N TRP A 64 -13.46 0.13 -14.08
CA TRP A 64 -13.60 0.94 -12.86
C TRP A 64 -12.26 1.39 -12.28
N THR A 65 -11.23 1.45 -13.12
CA THR A 65 -9.93 1.99 -12.69
C THR A 65 -10.10 3.46 -12.29
N PRO A 66 -9.67 3.84 -11.08
CA PRO A 66 -9.75 5.23 -10.67
C PRO A 66 -8.93 6.14 -11.59
N GLU A 67 -9.43 7.36 -11.80
CA GLU A 67 -8.72 8.36 -12.59
C GLU A 67 -7.35 8.65 -11.96
N GLY A 68 -6.34 8.78 -12.81
CA GLY A 68 -4.97 9.04 -12.37
C GLY A 68 -4.16 7.80 -12.01
N ILE A 69 -4.77 6.62 -12.03
CA ILE A 69 -4.07 5.35 -11.81
C ILE A 69 -3.59 4.82 -13.16
N PRO A 70 -2.28 4.59 -13.34
CA PRO A 70 -1.77 4.00 -14.58
C PRO A 70 -2.33 2.60 -14.84
N GLU A 71 -2.52 2.26 -16.10
CA GLU A 71 -3.04 0.95 -16.51
C GLU A 71 -2.12 -0.19 -16.10
N ASP A 72 -0.83 0.05 -16.02
CA ASP A 72 0.16 -0.95 -15.62
C ASP A 72 0.05 -1.32 -14.13
N ARG A 73 -0.69 -0.56 -13.36
CA ARG A 73 -1.07 -0.94 -12.00
C ARG A 73 -2.28 -1.89 -11.97
N GLY A 74 -2.78 -2.24 -13.13
CA GLY A 74 -3.72 -3.31 -13.31
C GLY A 74 -5.17 -2.99 -13.00
N GLY A 75 -5.63 -1.83 -13.36
CA GLY A 75 -7.03 -1.48 -13.22
C GLY A 75 -7.43 -1.32 -11.76
N HIS A 76 -8.60 -1.83 -11.40
CA HIS A 76 -9.08 -1.77 -10.03
C HIS A 76 -8.43 -2.87 -9.21
N GLY A 77 -7.36 -2.50 -8.50
CA GLY A 77 -6.51 -3.40 -7.74
C GLY A 77 -5.03 -3.17 -8.06
N VAL A 78 -4.15 -3.84 -7.38
CA VAL A 78 -2.71 -3.77 -7.60
C VAL A 78 -2.07 -5.12 -7.27
N ARG A 79 -1.15 -5.56 -8.11
CA ARG A 79 -0.42 -6.82 -7.87
C ARG A 79 0.55 -6.68 -6.72
N PRO A 80 0.71 -7.70 -5.88
CA PRO A 80 1.64 -7.64 -4.75
C PRO A 80 3.08 -7.42 -5.20
N GLU A 81 3.49 -7.90 -6.37
CA GLU A 81 4.84 -7.67 -6.91
C GLU A 81 5.14 -6.19 -7.12
N ILE A 82 4.13 -5.42 -7.55
CA ILE A 82 4.26 -3.96 -7.72
C ILE A 82 4.41 -3.28 -6.37
N VAL A 83 3.59 -3.66 -5.39
CA VAL A 83 3.68 -3.12 -4.04
C VAL A 83 5.05 -3.39 -3.44
N ILE A 84 5.55 -4.61 -3.57
CA ILE A 84 6.87 -5.00 -3.06
C ILE A 84 7.97 -4.18 -3.72
N LYS A 85 7.94 -4.06 -5.04
CA LYS A 85 8.94 -3.28 -5.79
C LYS A 85 8.96 -1.83 -5.34
N GLU A 86 7.79 -1.21 -5.24
CA GLU A 86 7.68 0.20 -4.86
C GLU A 86 8.09 0.43 -3.40
N ALA A 87 7.68 -0.45 -2.49
CA ALA A 87 8.04 -0.34 -1.08
C ALA A 87 9.55 -0.55 -0.86
N GLU A 88 10.14 -1.52 -1.54
CA GLU A 88 11.59 -1.76 -1.45
C GLU A 88 12.37 -0.57 -2.01
N ALA A 89 11.90 0.03 -3.10
CA ALA A 89 12.51 1.24 -3.65
C ALA A 89 12.43 2.41 -2.67
N ALA A 90 11.41 2.46 -1.82
CA ALA A 90 11.24 3.47 -0.79
C ALA A 90 12.07 3.20 0.48
N GLY A 91 12.77 2.08 0.54
CA GLY A 91 13.64 1.75 1.67
C GLY A 91 13.04 0.81 2.71
N PHE A 92 11.91 0.19 2.41
CA PHE A 92 11.33 -0.85 3.27
C PHE A 92 11.95 -2.21 2.94
N GLU A 93 12.00 -3.10 3.94
CA GLU A 93 12.39 -4.49 3.75
C GLU A 93 11.14 -5.37 3.80
N ARG A 94 10.98 -6.24 2.83
CA ARG A 94 9.89 -7.20 2.84
C ARG A 94 10.05 -8.18 4.00
N ALA A 95 8.99 -8.34 4.79
CA ALA A 95 8.98 -9.30 5.91
C ALA A 95 8.19 -10.55 5.57
N ALA A 96 6.99 -10.42 5.01
CA ALA A 96 6.14 -11.56 4.68
C ALA A 96 5.14 -11.20 3.58
N LEU A 97 4.72 -12.22 2.85
CA LEU A 97 3.61 -12.11 1.89
C LEU A 97 2.65 -13.26 2.16
N ASP A 98 1.40 -12.92 2.44
CA ASP A 98 0.30 -13.87 2.52
C ASP A 98 -0.60 -13.64 1.30
N GLU A 99 -0.51 -14.51 0.32
CA GLU A 99 -1.23 -14.36 -0.95
C GLU A 99 -2.74 -14.59 -0.82
N ALA A 100 -3.17 -15.21 0.27
CA ALA A 100 -4.56 -15.51 0.54
C ALA A 100 -4.92 -15.14 1.97
N TRP A 101 -4.57 -13.93 2.38
CA TRP A 101 -4.87 -13.42 3.71
C TRP A 101 -6.37 -13.50 4.03
N ARG A 102 -7.19 -13.22 3.03
CA ARG A 102 -8.63 -13.39 3.14
C ARG A 102 -9.18 -13.78 1.78
N SER A 103 -9.80 -14.97 1.72
CA SER A 103 -10.41 -15.47 0.50
C SER A 103 -11.90 -15.18 0.52
N GLY A 104 -12.41 -14.59 -0.56
CA GLY A 104 -13.81 -14.31 -0.75
C GLY A 104 -14.33 -14.99 -2.01
N TRP A 105 -15.65 -15.01 -2.15
CA TRP A 105 -16.29 -15.59 -3.31
C TRP A 105 -15.98 -14.84 -4.61
N LEU A 106 -15.91 -13.51 -4.54
CA LEU A 106 -15.65 -12.66 -5.70
C LEU A 106 -14.18 -12.32 -5.89
N HIS A 107 -13.41 -12.20 -4.82
CA HIS A 107 -11.99 -11.91 -4.87
C HIS A 107 -11.31 -12.32 -3.58
N SER A 108 -10.01 -12.50 -3.67
CA SER A 108 -9.16 -12.79 -2.53
C SER A 108 -8.28 -11.58 -2.23
N LEU A 109 -8.08 -11.33 -0.95
CA LEU A 109 -7.16 -10.29 -0.50
C LEU A 109 -5.82 -10.91 -0.14
N TYR A 110 -4.74 -10.25 -0.51
CA TYR A 110 -3.39 -10.57 -0.05
C TYR A 110 -2.98 -9.56 1.04
N ALA A 111 -2.01 -9.94 1.85
CA ALA A 111 -1.38 -9.05 2.80
C ALA A 111 0.13 -9.15 2.65
N VAL A 112 0.80 -8.05 2.42
CA VAL A 112 2.25 -8.00 2.38
C VAL A 112 2.74 -7.07 3.47
N SER A 113 3.70 -7.56 4.27
CA SER A 113 4.26 -6.79 5.37
C SER A 113 5.71 -6.44 5.10
N PHE A 114 6.07 -5.27 5.55
CA PHE A 114 7.40 -4.71 5.42
C PHE A 114 7.88 -4.23 6.78
N ARG A 115 9.19 -4.12 6.92
CA ARG A 115 9.84 -3.55 8.08
C ARG A 115 10.61 -2.30 7.65
N ARG A 116 10.55 -1.25 8.46
CA ARG A 116 11.47 -0.13 8.30
C ARG A 116 12.78 -0.48 9.02
N PRO A 117 13.90 -0.54 8.27
CA PRO A 117 15.20 -0.79 8.91
C PRO A 117 15.59 0.31 9.88
#